data_95c5a3400194d56f9d731cfcce689697
#
_entry.id   95c5a3400194d56f9d731cfcce689697
#
_cell.length_a   1.000
_cell.length_b   1.000
_cell.length_c   1.000
_cell.angle_alpha   90.00
_cell.angle_beta   90.00
_cell.angle_gamma   90.00
#
_symmetry.space_group_name_H-M   'P 1'
#
loop_
_entity.id
_entity.type
_entity.pdbx_description
1 polymer ?
#
loop_
_entity_poly.entity_id
_entity_poly.type
_entity_poly.pdbx_seq_one_letter_code
_entity_poly.pdbx_strand_id
1 'polypeptide(L)'
;VAHLDVLVDDEHVHPVEERRVHGNLIGRPAATHETLATALSAPSVLRHPAFARFWFARVLSVVAFQIQAVAIGWQVYALTGSALDLGFLGLAQFLPMLLLTLFVGQAADRYDRRVIVTVCQAIEGTAAVTLTVGSLGGWLSVDRVLAIVAVVGAARAFEGPTTSALMPGLVPRAMLPQASAWHASATQTAQIVGPALGGILYALLPALPYATAAALWLVAAILMALVPIDARARGTAALESFFSGLTFIAHHRVLLGVLSLDLFAVLLGGVTALLPIFARDILGTGPWGLGLLRSAPAIGALVMSVALAQHPLERRIGRTLFTVIVIFGLAIITFGVSTHLALSLAALCALGMADVVSVVIRYSLVQLSTPDDMRGRVSAAFSLFTGTSNQLGEFRAGVTAALFGVVPAVLIGGIGTIAVAIVWMTVFPELRRIRAYDS
;
A
#
# COMPACT_ATOMS: atom_id res chain seq x y z
N VAL A 1 61.53 19.11 39.40
CA VAL A 1 61.94 20.52 39.55
C VAL A 1 60.82 21.39 39.05
N ALA A 2 60.40 22.31 39.90
CA ALA A 2 59.51 23.45 39.81
C ALA A 2 57.98 23.17 40.00
N HIS A 3 57.59 23.42 41.21
CA HIS A 3 56.35 23.94 41.73
C HIS A 3 55.80 25.11 40.93
N LEU A 4 54.45 25.20 40.87
CA LEU A 4 53.72 26.42 41.03
C LEU A 4 52.28 26.13 41.51
N ASP A 5 52.05 26.43 42.78
CA ASP A 5 50.74 26.65 43.42
C ASP A 5 50.08 27.87 42.82
N VAL A 6 48.75 27.84 42.56
CA VAL A 6 47.90 29.05 42.63
C VAL A 6 46.47 28.65 43.00
N LEU A 7 46.14 28.97 44.26
CA LEU A 7 44.91 29.56 44.81
C LEU A 7 43.54 29.00 44.48
N VAL A 8 42.98 28.41 45.50
CA VAL A 8 41.56 28.28 45.84
C VAL A 8 40.93 29.65 46.00
N ASP A 9 39.80 29.88 45.33
CA ASP A 9 38.83 30.89 45.74
C ASP A 9 37.48 30.21 45.95
N ASP A 10 37.11 30.13 47.23
CA ASP A 10 35.78 29.91 47.75
C ASP A 10 34.92 31.14 47.44
N GLU A 11 33.73 30.97 46.86
CA GLU A 11 32.55 31.70 47.31
C GLU A 11 31.28 31.35 46.51
N HIS A 12 30.21 31.09 47.29
CA HIS A 12 28.78 31.11 46.97
C HIS A 12 28.13 29.82 46.43
N VAL A 13 27.92 28.93 47.41
CA VAL A 13 26.83 27.95 47.37
C VAL A 13 25.50 28.69 47.65
N HIS A 14 24.64 28.85 46.63
CA HIS A 14 23.23 29.17 46.88
C HIS A 14 22.39 27.89 46.92
N PRO A 15 21.49 27.75 47.90
CA PRO A 15 20.62 26.56 48.02
C PRO A 15 19.55 26.59 46.93
N VAL A 16 19.45 25.49 46.20
CA VAL A 16 18.35 25.24 45.25
C VAL A 16 17.08 24.97 46.04
N GLU A 17 16.16 25.91 46.02
CA GLU A 17 14.79 25.77 46.49
C GLU A 17 14.08 24.62 45.77
N GLU A 18 13.74 23.56 46.52
CA GLU A 18 12.77 22.54 46.15
C GLU A 18 11.38 23.20 45.96
N ARG A 19 11.03 23.65 44.76
CA ARG A 19 9.64 23.93 44.41
C ARG A 19 8.92 22.62 44.17
N ARG A 20 8.20 22.16 45.17
CA ARG A 20 7.10 21.19 44.99
C ARG A 20 6.08 21.76 44.00
N VAL A 21 6.09 21.25 42.79
CA VAL A 21 4.98 21.46 41.85
C VAL A 21 3.96 20.34 42.09
N HIS A 22 3.09 20.54 43.07
CA HIS A 22 1.78 19.92 43.12
C HIS A 22 0.86 20.82 42.29
N GLY A 23 0.40 20.34 41.14
CA GLY A 23 -0.50 21.11 40.32
C GLY A 23 -1.13 20.26 39.22
N ASN A 24 -2.27 19.64 39.53
CA ASN A 24 -3.40 19.37 38.66
C ASN A 24 -3.11 19.00 37.20
N LEU A 25 -2.99 17.70 36.90
CA LEU A 25 -3.28 17.12 35.61
C LEU A 25 -4.75 16.64 35.54
N ILE A 26 -5.69 17.57 35.66
CA ILE A 26 -7.11 17.32 35.30
C ILE A 26 -7.57 18.52 34.50
N GLY A 27 -7.67 18.33 33.20
CA GLY A 27 -8.22 19.33 32.29
C GLY A 27 -7.61 19.19 30.89
N ARG A 28 -7.90 18.09 30.16
CA ARG A 28 -7.89 18.19 28.70
C ARG A 28 -9.00 19.17 28.33
N PRO A 29 -8.71 20.34 27.73
CA PRO A 29 -9.76 21.15 27.19
C PRO A 29 -10.45 20.33 26.10
N ALA A 30 -11.75 20.08 26.26
CA ALA A 30 -12.61 19.68 25.16
C ALA A 30 -12.27 20.61 23.98
N ALA A 31 -11.99 20.05 22.81
CA ALA A 31 -11.76 20.82 21.59
C ALA A 31 -12.91 21.83 21.48
N THR A 32 -12.62 23.08 21.80
CA THR A 32 -13.61 24.13 21.78
C THR A 32 -14.07 24.35 20.36
N HIS A 33 -15.31 24.76 20.15
CA HIS A 33 -15.88 25.09 18.84
C HIS A 33 -14.98 26.00 17.99
N GLU A 34 -14.13 26.80 18.65
CA GLU A 34 -13.11 27.64 18.00
C GLU A 34 -11.97 26.83 17.35
N THR A 35 -11.53 25.71 17.95
CA THR A 35 -10.50 24.85 17.34
C THR A 35 -11.04 24.11 16.10
N LEU A 36 -12.31 23.72 16.13
CA LEU A 36 -12.99 23.16 14.96
C LEU A 36 -13.23 24.22 13.88
N ALA A 37 -13.65 25.43 14.26
CA ALA A 37 -13.85 26.53 13.31
C ALA A 37 -12.52 26.98 12.67
N THR A 38 -11.42 26.99 13.42
CA THR A 38 -10.07 27.30 12.91
C THR A 38 -9.53 26.20 12.00
N ALA A 39 -9.86 24.94 12.28
CA ALA A 39 -9.50 23.80 11.41
C ALA A 39 -10.32 23.81 10.10
N LEU A 40 -11.57 24.29 10.13
CA LEU A 40 -12.42 24.45 8.95
C LEU A 40 -12.06 25.71 8.12
N SER A 41 -11.41 26.72 8.73
CA SER A 41 -10.97 27.95 8.05
C SER A 41 -9.54 27.86 7.51
N ALA A 42 -8.78 26.77 7.77
CA ALA A 42 -7.48 26.56 7.17
C ALA A 42 -7.61 26.52 5.63
N PRO A 43 -6.78 27.27 4.89
CA PRO A 43 -6.85 27.26 3.43
C PRO A 43 -6.70 25.82 2.94
N SER A 44 -7.68 25.33 2.17
CA SER A 44 -7.67 23.97 1.63
C SER A 44 -6.38 23.79 0.81
N VAL A 45 -5.65 22.72 1.07
CA VAL A 45 -4.42 22.39 0.31
C VAL A 45 -4.68 22.30 -1.21
N LEU A 46 -5.91 21.99 -1.61
CA LEU A 46 -6.34 21.96 -3.01
C LEU A 46 -6.41 23.36 -3.67
N ARG A 47 -6.33 24.44 -2.89
CA ARG A 47 -6.21 25.82 -3.46
C ARG A 47 -4.81 26.10 -3.99
N HIS A 48 -3.81 25.30 -3.63
CA HIS A 48 -2.48 25.37 -4.24
C HIS A 48 -2.49 24.69 -5.61
N PRO A 49 -2.34 25.43 -6.71
CA PRO A 49 -2.54 24.88 -8.06
C PRO A 49 -1.54 23.78 -8.41
N ALA A 50 -0.32 23.81 -7.86
CA ALA A 50 0.68 22.78 -8.03
C ALA A 50 0.20 21.45 -7.38
N PHE A 51 -0.25 21.52 -6.14
CA PHE A 51 -0.76 20.34 -5.44
C PHE A 51 -2.06 19.82 -6.05
N ALA A 52 -2.97 20.70 -6.44
CA ALA A 52 -4.23 20.28 -7.07
C ALA A 52 -3.99 19.50 -8.36
N ARG A 53 -3.13 20.00 -9.27
CA ARG A 53 -2.76 19.28 -10.51
C ARG A 53 -2.13 17.92 -10.22
N PHE A 54 -1.18 17.88 -9.30
CA PHE A 54 -0.55 16.66 -8.84
C PHE A 54 -1.57 15.66 -8.27
N TRP A 55 -2.48 16.14 -7.41
CA TRP A 55 -3.50 15.31 -6.77
C TRP A 55 -4.47 14.72 -7.78
N PHE A 56 -5.00 15.54 -8.71
CA PHE A 56 -5.87 15.05 -9.78
C PHE A 56 -5.16 14.06 -10.70
N ALA A 57 -3.92 14.35 -11.10
CA ALA A 57 -3.10 13.41 -11.87
C ALA A 57 -2.97 12.07 -11.15
N ARG A 58 -2.73 12.10 -9.84
CA ARG A 58 -2.61 10.89 -9.02
C ARG A 58 -3.92 10.11 -8.91
N VAL A 59 -5.04 10.80 -8.66
CA VAL A 59 -6.38 10.15 -8.61
C VAL A 59 -6.65 9.42 -9.93
N LEU A 60 -6.48 10.13 -11.05
CA LEU A 60 -6.74 9.59 -12.39
C LEU A 60 -5.83 8.39 -12.69
N SER A 61 -4.55 8.46 -12.36
CA SER A 61 -3.61 7.36 -12.59
C SER A 61 -3.96 6.12 -11.75
N VAL A 62 -4.33 6.28 -10.48
CA VAL A 62 -4.72 5.13 -9.63
C VAL A 62 -6.05 4.53 -10.11
N VAL A 63 -7.04 5.34 -10.46
CA VAL A 63 -8.31 4.86 -11.02
C VAL A 63 -8.08 4.11 -12.32
N ALA A 64 -7.29 4.66 -13.25
CA ALA A 64 -6.95 4.02 -14.52
C ALA A 64 -6.31 2.65 -14.31
N PHE A 65 -5.33 2.58 -13.40
CA PHE A 65 -4.68 1.32 -13.05
C PHE A 65 -5.67 0.27 -12.53
N GLN A 66 -6.56 0.65 -11.63
CA GLN A 66 -7.53 -0.27 -11.03
C GLN A 66 -8.56 -0.77 -12.05
N ILE A 67 -9.04 0.11 -12.94
CA ILE A 67 -9.92 -0.25 -14.05
C ILE A 67 -9.23 -1.27 -14.96
N GLN A 68 -8.00 -0.97 -15.39
CA GLN A 68 -7.22 -1.82 -16.29
C GLN A 68 -6.88 -3.17 -15.64
N ALA A 69 -6.54 -3.21 -14.35
CA ALA A 69 -6.18 -4.43 -13.65
C ALA A 69 -7.33 -5.44 -13.58
N VAL A 70 -8.58 -4.97 -13.39
CA VAL A 70 -9.79 -5.83 -13.45
C VAL A 70 -9.98 -6.37 -14.86
N ALA A 71 -9.90 -5.49 -15.86
CA ALA A 71 -10.10 -5.86 -17.26
C ALA A 71 -9.06 -6.89 -17.74
N ILE A 72 -7.78 -6.69 -17.41
CA ILE A 72 -6.69 -7.63 -17.76
C ILE A 72 -6.93 -8.99 -17.10
N GLY A 73 -7.21 -9.01 -15.79
CA GLY A 73 -7.47 -10.27 -15.07
C GLY A 73 -8.63 -11.05 -15.67
N TRP A 74 -9.74 -10.37 -15.99
CA TRP A 74 -10.87 -11.01 -16.67
C TRP A 74 -10.52 -11.49 -18.08
N GLN A 75 -9.86 -10.65 -18.88
CA GLN A 75 -9.48 -10.95 -20.25
C GLN A 75 -8.57 -12.17 -20.35
N VAL A 76 -7.53 -12.25 -19.54
CA VAL A 76 -6.60 -13.39 -19.53
C VAL A 76 -7.35 -14.66 -19.17
N TYR A 77 -8.19 -14.63 -18.14
CA TYR A 77 -8.97 -15.79 -17.78
C TYR A 77 -10.01 -16.17 -18.85
N ALA A 78 -10.62 -15.20 -19.51
CA ALA A 78 -11.55 -15.45 -20.61
C ALA A 78 -10.86 -16.10 -21.83
N LEU A 79 -9.59 -15.77 -22.08
CA LEU A 79 -8.80 -16.32 -23.19
C LEU A 79 -8.29 -17.74 -22.91
N THR A 80 -7.93 -18.07 -21.67
CA THR A 80 -7.20 -19.32 -21.35
C THR A 80 -7.95 -20.29 -20.45
N GLY A 81 -8.84 -19.80 -19.57
CA GLY A 81 -9.39 -20.61 -18.49
C GLY A 81 -8.35 -21.11 -17.49
N SER A 82 -7.13 -20.53 -17.48
CA SER A 82 -5.98 -21.01 -16.72
C SER A 82 -5.73 -20.17 -15.47
N ALA A 83 -5.72 -20.82 -14.31
CA ALA A 83 -5.31 -20.18 -13.05
C ALA A 83 -3.82 -19.83 -13.05
N LEU A 84 -3.00 -20.62 -13.75
CA LEU A 84 -1.57 -20.38 -13.85
C LEU A 84 -1.25 -19.07 -14.58
N ASP A 85 -1.98 -18.77 -15.65
CA ASP A 85 -1.80 -17.54 -16.43
C ASP A 85 -2.20 -16.31 -15.63
N LEU A 86 -3.18 -16.42 -14.75
CA LEU A 86 -3.49 -15.36 -13.76
C LEU A 86 -2.35 -15.16 -12.75
N GLY A 87 -1.68 -16.25 -12.33
CA GLY A 87 -0.47 -16.16 -11.52
C GLY A 87 0.67 -15.46 -12.26
N PHE A 88 0.88 -15.78 -13.55
CA PHE A 88 1.88 -15.12 -14.38
C PHE A 88 1.63 -13.62 -14.58
N LEU A 89 0.39 -13.13 -14.51
CA LEU A 89 0.12 -11.68 -14.51
C LEU A 89 0.82 -10.96 -13.35
N GLY A 90 0.70 -11.51 -12.14
CA GLY A 90 1.40 -10.97 -10.97
C GLY A 90 2.91 -10.97 -11.17
N LEU A 91 3.47 -12.07 -11.64
CA LEU A 91 4.91 -12.20 -11.89
C LEU A 91 5.40 -11.27 -13.01
N ALA A 92 4.65 -11.16 -14.12
CA ALA A 92 4.98 -10.28 -15.24
C ALA A 92 5.03 -8.81 -14.83
N GLN A 93 4.15 -8.39 -13.93
CA GLN A 93 4.18 -7.03 -13.37
C GLN A 93 5.32 -6.84 -12.36
N PHE A 94 5.54 -7.84 -11.50
CA PHE A 94 6.48 -7.75 -10.39
C PHE A 94 7.93 -7.83 -10.82
N LEU A 95 8.28 -8.75 -11.73
CA LEU A 95 9.67 -9.01 -12.07
C LEU A 95 10.40 -7.77 -12.64
N PRO A 96 9.84 -7.04 -13.62
CA PRO A 96 10.44 -5.79 -14.07
C PRO A 96 10.51 -4.72 -12.97
N MET A 97 9.45 -4.62 -12.15
CA MET A 97 9.43 -3.68 -11.03
C MET A 97 10.55 -3.96 -10.03
N LEU A 98 10.76 -5.22 -9.65
CA LEU A 98 11.83 -5.64 -8.74
C LEU A 98 13.22 -5.33 -9.31
N LEU A 99 13.48 -5.74 -10.55
CA LEU A 99 14.77 -5.55 -11.20
C LEU A 99 15.12 -4.07 -11.40
N LEU A 100 14.12 -3.23 -11.71
CA LEU A 100 14.33 -1.80 -11.95
C LEU A 100 14.33 -0.95 -10.68
N THR A 101 13.79 -1.44 -9.56
CA THR A 101 13.77 -0.71 -8.27
C THR A 101 15.16 -0.23 -7.86
N LEU A 102 16.23 -0.99 -8.17
CA LEU A 102 17.61 -0.62 -7.87
C LEU A 102 18.08 0.62 -8.66
N PHE A 103 17.50 0.87 -9.82
CA PHE A 103 17.85 2.01 -10.69
C PHE A 103 16.99 3.25 -10.43
N VAL A 104 15.88 3.11 -9.71
CA VAL A 104 14.92 4.21 -9.46
C VAL A 104 15.58 5.37 -8.73
N GLY A 105 16.38 5.08 -7.70
CA GLY A 105 17.10 6.10 -6.94
C GLY A 105 18.01 6.94 -7.82
N GLN A 106 18.82 6.28 -8.66
CA GLN A 106 19.75 6.94 -9.59
C GLN A 106 19.00 7.81 -10.61
N ALA A 107 17.88 7.31 -11.13
CA ALA A 107 17.06 8.06 -12.07
C ALA A 107 16.43 9.30 -11.41
N ALA A 108 15.88 9.14 -10.18
CA ALA A 108 15.24 10.25 -9.45
C ALA A 108 16.24 11.34 -8.99
N ASP A 109 17.53 10.99 -8.87
CA ASP A 109 18.59 11.93 -8.53
C ASP A 109 19.12 12.68 -9.77
N ARG A 110 19.07 12.03 -10.95
CA ARG A 110 19.64 12.55 -12.19
C ARG A 110 18.66 13.35 -13.04
N TYR A 111 17.39 12.94 -13.02
CA TYR A 111 16.35 13.53 -13.86
C TYR A 111 15.29 14.28 -13.04
N ASP A 112 14.58 15.19 -13.68
CA ASP A 112 13.43 15.88 -13.08
C ASP A 112 12.33 14.84 -12.76
N ARG A 113 11.96 14.75 -11.49
CA ARG A 113 10.95 13.82 -10.98
C ARG A 113 9.60 13.94 -11.68
N ARG A 114 9.21 15.16 -12.05
CA ARG A 114 8.00 15.43 -12.84
C ARG A 114 8.07 14.75 -14.21
N VAL A 115 9.20 14.87 -14.89
CA VAL A 115 9.41 14.24 -16.20
C VAL A 115 9.35 12.72 -16.09
N ILE A 116 9.99 12.15 -15.06
CA ILE A 116 9.92 10.69 -14.82
C ILE A 116 8.46 10.25 -14.69
N VAL A 117 7.66 10.87 -13.82
CA VAL A 117 6.25 10.48 -13.61
C VAL A 117 5.43 10.68 -14.88
N THR A 118 5.63 11.80 -15.59
CA THR A 118 4.93 12.08 -16.87
C THR A 118 5.22 11.00 -17.92
N VAL A 119 6.48 10.60 -18.06
CA VAL A 119 6.90 9.54 -19.00
C VAL A 119 6.32 8.20 -18.59
N CYS A 120 6.34 7.84 -17.31
CA CYS A 120 5.71 6.61 -16.82
C CYS A 120 4.21 6.58 -17.16
N GLN A 121 3.48 7.65 -16.89
CA GLN A 121 2.05 7.76 -17.19
C GLN A 121 1.77 7.72 -18.71
N ALA A 122 2.65 8.29 -19.52
CA ALA A 122 2.54 8.18 -20.99
C ALA A 122 2.77 6.74 -21.48
N ILE A 123 3.72 6.00 -20.91
CA ILE A 123 3.95 4.58 -21.19
C ILE A 123 2.72 3.75 -20.81
N GLU A 124 2.16 3.95 -19.63
CA GLU A 124 0.97 3.25 -19.14
C GLU A 124 -0.25 3.60 -20.00
N GLY A 125 -0.41 4.86 -20.40
CA GLY A 125 -1.44 5.28 -21.36
C GLY A 125 -1.29 4.63 -22.71
N THR A 126 -0.07 4.54 -23.26
CA THR A 126 0.23 3.87 -24.53
C THR A 126 -0.08 2.35 -24.43
N ALA A 127 0.29 1.73 -23.32
CA ALA A 127 -0.06 0.34 -23.02
C ALA A 127 -1.59 0.12 -23.03
N ALA A 128 -2.34 1.04 -22.43
CA ALA A 128 -3.81 0.98 -22.41
C ALA A 128 -4.41 1.20 -23.80
N VAL A 129 -3.85 2.10 -24.64
CA VAL A 129 -4.24 2.26 -26.06
C VAL A 129 -3.97 0.96 -26.83
N THR A 130 -2.82 0.34 -26.61
CA THR A 130 -2.45 -0.93 -27.26
C THR A 130 -3.45 -2.04 -26.91
N LEU A 131 -3.83 -2.15 -25.62
CA LEU A 131 -4.87 -3.08 -25.17
C LEU A 131 -6.24 -2.76 -25.76
N THR A 132 -6.60 -1.49 -25.92
CA THR A 132 -7.85 -1.04 -26.55
C THR A 132 -7.91 -1.51 -28.00
N VAL A 133 -6.87 -1.18 -28.78
CA VAL A 133 -6.77 -1.54 -30.19
C VAL A 133 -6.74 -3.07 -30.36
N GLY A 134 -6.00 -3.74 -29.48
CA GLY A 134 -5.92 -5.21 -29.51
C GLY A 134 -7.23 -5.90 -29.16
N SER A 135 -8.00 -5.34 -28.23
CA SER A 135 -9.32 -5.83 -27.84
C SER A 135 -10.34 -5.63 -28.98
N LEU A 136 -10.34 -4.47 -29.63
CA LEU A 136 -11.22 -4.18 -30.80
C LEU A 136 -10.82 -5.01 -32.02
N GLY A 137 -9.52 -5.20 -32.25
CA GLY A 137 -9.00 -5.94 -33.39
C GLY A 137 -8.99 -7.46 -33.22
N GLY A 138 -9.32 -7.96 -32.02
CA GLY A 138 -9.37 -9.40 -31.73
C GLY A 138 -7.99 -10.11 -31.75
N TRP A 139 -6.89 -9.36 -31.73
CA TRP A 139 -5.54 -9.94 -31.84
C TRP A 139 -4.82 -10.11 -30.48
N LEU A 140 -5.48 -9.81 -29.35
CA LEU A 140 -4.89 -10.03 -28.02
C LEU A 140 -4.67 -11.53 -27.77
N SER A 141 -3.44 -11.89 -27.45
CA SER A 141 -3.05 -13.18 -26.90
C SER A 141 -2.50 -13.00 -25.50
N VAL A 142 -2.43 -14.09 -24.74
CA VAL A 142 -1.90 -14.05 -23.35
C VAL A 142 -0.48 -13.51 -23.32
N ASP A 143 0.40 -13.97 -24.20
CA ASP A 143 1.80 -13.52 -24.27
C ASP A 143 1.90 -12.02 -24.53
N ARG A 144 1.04 -11.47 -25.39
CA ARG A 144 1.01 -10.02 -25.67
C ARG A 144 0.51 -9.23 -24.45
N VAL A 145 -0.51 -9.74 -23.76
CA VAL A 145 -1.01 -9.12 -22.54
C VAL A 145 0.06 -9.16 -21.45
N LEU A 146 0.74 -10.29 -21.25
CA LEU A 146 1.84 -10.42 -20.29
C LEU A 146 2.99 -9.47 -20.62
N ALA A 147 3.37 -9.33 -21.91
CA ALA A 147 4.41 -8.38 -22.31
C ALA A 147 4.01 -6.92 -22.02
N ILE A 148 2.75 -6.55 -22.31
CA ILE A 148 2.23 -5.20 -21.99
C ILE A 148 2.22 -4.97 -20.47
N VAL A 149 1.78 -5.95 -19.67
CA VAL A 149 1.79 -5.89 -18.21
C VAL A 149 3.21 -5.74 -17.67
N ALA A 150 4.20 -6.41 -18.26
CA ALA A 150 5.61 -6.25 -17.89
C ALA A 150 6.11 -4.82 -18.15
N VAL A 151 5.72 -4.19 -19.26
CA VAL A 151 6.04 -2.78 -19.56
C VAL A 151 5.38 -1.85 -18.54
N VAL A 152 4.12 -2.08 -18.17
CA VAL A 152 3.43 -1.33 -17.12
C VAL A 152 4.14 -1.52 -15.78
N GLY A 153 4.55 -2.74 -15.44
CA GLY A 153 5.32 -3.03 -14.23
C GLY A 153 6.64 -2.27 -14.15
N ALA A 154 7.35 -2.18 -15.30
CA ALA A 154 8.57 -1.38 -15.42
C ALA A 154 8.33 0.12 -15.20
N ALA A 155 7.27 0.69 -15.77
CA ALA A 155 6.90 2.10 -15.57
C ALA A 155 6.55 2.36 -14.09
N ARG A 156 5.79 1.49 -13.46
CA ARG A 156 5.38 1.60 -12.05
C ARG A 156 6.53 1.52 -11.06
N ALA A 157 7.63 0.84 -11.41
CA ALA A 157 8.84 0.83 -10.59
C ALA A 157 9.33 2.26 -10.31
N PHE A 158 9.28 3.12 -11.33
CA PHE A 158 9.71 4.52 -11.24
C PHE A 158 8.60 5.46 -10.74
N GLU A 159 7.33 5.24 -11.14
CA GLU A 159 6.23 6.16 -10.81
C GLU A 159 6.00 6.27 -9.31
N GLY A 160 5.88 5.14 -8.59
CA GLY A 160 5.50 5.12 -7.18
C GLY A 160 6.45 5.91 -6.27
N PRO A 161 7.74 5.54 -6.18
CA PRO A 161 8.72 6.24 -5.35
C PRO A 161 8.90 7.71 -5.76
N THR A 162 8.92 7.99 -7.07
CA THR A 162 9.09 9.35 -7.59
C THR A 162 7.91 10.24 -7.22
N THR A 163 6.67 9.73 -7.32
CA THR A 163 5.45 10.45 -6.91
C THR A 163 5.47 10.77 -5.42
N SER A 164 5.86 9.82 -4.58
CA SER A 164 5.96 10.02 -3.13
C SER A 164 7.00 11.08 -2.76
N ALA A 165 8.10 11.14 -3.52
CA ALA A 165 9.16 12.12 -3.32
C ALA A 165 8.82 13.53 -3.86
N LEU A 166 7.81 13.66 -4.74
CA LEU A 166 7.34 14.94 -5.25
C LEU A 166 6.45 15.71 -4.26
N MET A 167 5.56 15.01 -3.57
CA MET A 167 4.51 15.60 -2.73
C MET A 167 5.03 16.62 -1.71
N PRO A 168 6.13 16.38 -0.95
CA PRO A 168 6.61 17.35 0.03
C PRO A 168 7.08 18.68 -0.56
N GLY A 169 7.47 18.72 -1.83
CA GLY A 169 7.91 19.94 -2.54
C GLY A 169 6.76 20.81 -3.07
N LEU A 170 5.51 20.31 -3.03
CA LEU A 170 4.36 20.99 -3.64
C LEU A 170 3.55 21.84 -2.66
N VAL A 171 3.80 21.69 -1.34
CA VAL A 171 3.06 22.38 -0.28
C VAL A 171 4.00 22.85 0.82
N PRO A 172 3.65 23.94 1.55
CA PRO A 172 4.37 24.34 2.75
C PRO A 172 4.40 23.20 3.79
N ARG A 173 5.48 23.10 4.58
CA ARG A 173 5.66 22.06 5.58
C ARG A 173 4.48 21.91 6.55
N ALA A 174 3.85 23.01 6.95
CA ALA A 174 2.69 23.03 7.82
C ALA A 174 1.45 22.30 7.22
N MET A 175 1.36 22.22 5.90
CA MET A 175 0.24 21.59 5.18
C MET A 175 0.52 20.14 4.77
N LEU A 176 1.72 19.60 5.03
CA LEU A 176 2.06 18.22 4.68
C LEU A 176 1.11 17.16 5.28
N PRO A 177 0.68 17.26 6.55
CA PRO A 177 -0.28 16.28 7.09
C PRO A 177 -1.61 16.28 6.32
N GLN A 178 -2.13 17.47 5.96
CA GLN A 178 -3.35 17.61 5.17
C GLN A 178 -3.17 17.06 3.74
N ALA A 179 -2.02 17.35 3.09
CA ALA A 179 -1.70 16.84 1.76
C ALA A 179 -1.62 15.29 1.77
N SER A 180 -1.00 14.70 2.79
CA SER A 180 -0.91 13.25 2.98
C SER A 180 -2.29 12.62 3.19
N ALA A 181 -3.17 13.26 3.98
CA ALA A 181 -4.54 12.80 4.19
C ALA A 181 -5.35 12.80 2.87
N TRP A 182 -5.26 13.88 2.08
CA TRP A 182 -5.89 13.95 0.76
C TRP A 182 -5.36 12.90 -0.20
N HIS A 183 -4.04 12.63 -0.20
CA HIS A 183 -3.43 11.59 -1.02
C HIS A 183 -3.91 10.18 -0.63
N ALA A 184 -3.94 9.87 0.67
CA ALA A 184 -4.44 8.59 1.18
C ALA A 184 -5.92 8.37 0.84
N SER A 185 -6.75 9.41 1.04
CA SER A 185 -8.19 9.40 0.72
C SER A 185 -8.45 9.14 -0.77
N ALA A 186 -7.67 9.81 -1.65
CA ALA A 186 -7.74 9.61 -3.09
C ALA A 186 -7.42 8.16 -3.48
N THR A 187 -6.33 7.62 -2.93
CA THR A 187 -5.91 6.24 -3.20
C THR A 187 -6.97 5.24 -2.74
N GLN A 188 -7.51 5.43 -1.53
CA GLN A 188 -8.56 4.55 -1.00
C GLN A 188 -9.85 4.60 -1.84
N THR A 189 -10.28 5.79 -2.24
CA THR A 189 -11.46 5.96 -3.11
C THR A 189 -11.24 5.27 -4.46
N ALA A 190 -10.07 5.43 -5.05
CA ALA A 190 -9.73 4.79 -6.33
C ALA A 190 -9.69 3.26 -6.23
N GLN A 191 -9.25 2.70 -5.11
CA GLN A 191 -9.25 1.26 -4.86
C GLN A 191 -10.67 0.68 -4.69
N ILE A 192 -11.64 1.49 -4.29
CA ILE A 192 -13.05 1.07 -4.21
C ILE A 192 -13.74 1.24 -5.56
N VAL A 193 -13.65 2.44 -6.13
CA VAL A 193 -14.42 2.82 -7.33
C VAL A 193 -13.82 2.23 -8.59
N GLY A 194 -12.49 2.19 -8.70
CA GLY A 194 -11.78 1.74 -9.90
C GLY A 194 -12.14 0.32 -10.33
N PRO A 195 -12.03 -0.69 -9.43
CA PRO A 195 -12.38 -2.06 -9.81
C PRO A 195 -13.85 -2.24 -10.16
N ALA A 196 -14.77 -1.59 -9.42
CA ALA A 196 -16.20 -1.63 -9.73
C ALA A 196 -16.48 -1.06 -11.13
N LEU A 197 -15.91 0.11 -11.44
CA LEU A 197 -16.01 0.69 -12.79
C LEU A 197 -15.40 -0.22 -13.85
N GLY A 198 -14.21 -0.78 -13.59
CA GLY A 198 -13.54 -1.68 -14.51
C GLY A 198 -14.39 -2.90 -14.90
N GLY A 199 -15.05 -3.51 -13.92
CA GLY A 199 -15.94 -4.64 -14.12
C GLY A 199 -17.20 -4.26 -14.91
N ILE A 200 -17.83 -3.12 -14.58
CA ILE A 200 -19.02 -2.62 -15.30
C ILE A 200 -18.68 -2.26 -16.75
N LEU A 201 -17.59 -1.52 -16.96
CA LEU A 201 -17.16 -1.12 -18.29
C LEU A 201 -16.83 -2.33 -19.17
N TYR A 202 -16.19 -3.36 -18.60
CA TYR A 202 -15.88 -4.59 -19.32
C TYR A 202 -17.15 -5.38 -19.69
N ALA A 203 -18.16 -5.37 -18.82
CA ALA A 203 -19.44 -6.03 -19.10
C ALA A 203 -20.20 -5.36 -20.25
N LEU A 204 -20.03 -4.04 -20.44
CA LEU A 204 -20.63 -3.29 -21.56
C LEU A 204 -19.89 -3.55 -22.88
N LEU A 205 -18.56 -3.42 -22.88
CA LEU A 205 -17.71 -3.68 -24.04
C LEU A 205 -16.28 -4.00 -23.56
N PRO A 206 -15.66 -5.13 -23.96
CA PRO A 206 -14.32 -5.53 -23.50
C PRO A 206 -13.21 -4.50 -23.72
N ALA A 207 -13.32 -3.66 -24.75
CA ALA A 207 -12.35 -2.60 -25.03
C ALA A 207 -12.55 -1.33 -24.18
N LEU A 208 -13.75 -1.12 -23.62
CA LEU A 208 -14.13 0.13 -22.97
C LEU A 208 -13.29 0.44 -21.71
N PRO A 209 -12.97 -0.51 -20.81
CA PRO A 209 -12.12 -0.22 -19.66
C PRO A 209 -10.71 0.21 -20.07
N TYR A 210 -10.17 -0.38 -21.14
CA TYR A 210 -8.85 0.00 -21.66
C TYR A 210 -8.86 1.41 -22.27
N ALA A 211 -9.89 1.74 -23.06
CA ALA A 211 -10.06 3.07 -23.64
C ALA A 211 -10.24 4.14 -22.54
N THR A 212 -11.02 3.82 -21.49
CA THR A 212 -11.21 4.70 -20.34
C THR A 212 -9.89 4.88 -19.59
N ALA A 213 -9.15 3.80 -19.32
CA ALA A 213 -7.85 3.88 -18.67
C ALA A 213 -6.85 4.70 -19.48
N ALA A 214 -6.81 4.54 -20.81
CA ALA A 214 -5.97 5.31 -21.71
C ALA A 214 -6.27 6.82 -21.62
N ALA A 215 -7.54 7.20 -21.64
CA ALA A 215 -7.97 8.59 -21.52
C ALA A 215 -7.55 9.19 -20.15
N LEU A 216 -7.77 8.44 -19.07
CA LEU A 216 -7.40 8.86 -17.70
C LEU A 216 -5.87 9.01 -17.56
N TRP A 217 -5.09 8.07 -18.11
CA TRP A 217 -3.62 8.15 -18.12
C TRP A 217 -3.11 9.35 -18.91
N LEU A 218 -3.69 9.60 -20.07
CA LEU A 218 -3.30 10.75 -20.90
C LEU A 218 -3.57 12.07 -20.17
N VAL A 219 -4.76 12.22 -19.58
CA VAL A 219 -5.09 13.42 -18.79
C VAL A 219 -4.17 13.52 -17.56
N ALA A 220 -3.87 12.42 -16.88
CA ALA A 220 -2.94 12.41 -15.76
C ALA A 220 -1.53 12.87 -16.18
N ALA A 221 -1.01 12.39 -17.30
CA ALA A 221 0.29 12.77 -17.83
C ALA A 221 0.34 14.28 -18.18
N ILE A 222 -0.72 14.80 -18.81
CA ILE A 222 -0.83 16.24 -19.12
C ILE A 222 -0.86 17.07 -17.82
N LEU A 223 -1.69 16.70 -16.84
CA LEU A 223 -1.76 17.41 -15.57
C LEU A 223 -0.42 17.37 -14.84
N MET A 224 0.28 16.24 -14.85
CA MET A 224 1.59 16.10 -14.22
C MET A 224 2.64 16.97 -14.93
N ALA A 225 2.64 17.00 -16.27
CA ALA A 225 3.54 17.85 -17.05
C ALA A 225 3.34 19.35 -16.75
N LEU A 226 2.12 19.75 -16.37
CA LEU A 226 1.76 21.13 -16.03
C LEU A 226 2.00 21.49 -14.55
N VAL A 227 2.51 20.56 -13.72
CA VAL A 227 2.85 20.87 -12.33
C VAL A 227 4.07 21.80 -12.28
N PRO A 228 3.95 23.02 -11.75
CA PRO A 228 5.12 23.90 -11.57
C PRO A 228 5.97 23.36 -10.42
N ILE A 229 7.19 22.96 -10.70
CA ILE A 229 8.17 22.52 -9.69
C ILE A 229 9.43 23.34 -9.86
N ASP A 230 9.72 24.12 -8.82
CA ASP A 230 11.06 24.65 -8.57
C ASP A 230 11.75 23.66 -7.65
N ALA A 231 12.55 22.73 -8.14
CA ALA A 231 13.66 22.23 -7.36
C ALA A 231 14.20 20.87 -7.80
N ARG A 232 15.46 20.86 -8.00
CA ARG A 232 16.36 19.73 -7.90
C ARG A 232 16.50 19.34 -6.42
N ALA A 233 15.60 18.52 -5.90
CA ALA A 233 15.81 17.91 -4.61
C ALA A 233 16.92 16.85 -4.78
N ARG A 234 18.09 17.12 -4.20
CA ARG A 234 19.19 16.16 -4.13
C ARG A 234 18.77 15.01 -3.22
N GLY A 235 18.65 13.82 -3.79
CA GLY A 235 18.47 12.57 -3.02
C GLY A 235 19.82 12.04 -2.57
N THR A 236 19.87 11.44 -1.41
CA THR A 236 21.02 10.68 -0.89
C THR A 236 21.03 9.27 -1.49
N ALA A 237 22.22 8.70 -1.70
CA ALA A 237 22.47 7.39 -2.31
C ALA A 237 21.51 6.29 -1.83
N ALA A 238 20.66 5.79 -2.74
CA ALA A 238 19.53 4.94 -2.38
C ALA A 238 19.93 3.49 -2.02
N LEU A 239 20.98 2.95 -2.64
CA LEU A 239 21.36 1.54 -2.48
C LEU A 239 22.01 1.22 -1.13
N GLU A 240 23.00 1.99 -0.69
CA GLU A 240 23.62 1.80 0.62
C GLU A 240 22.61 2.04 1.74
N SER A 241 21.69 2.96 1.51
CA SER A 241 20.56 3.28 2.39
C SER A 241 19.62 2.09 2.56
N PHE A 242 19.30 1.36 1.49
CA PHE A 242 18.41 0.20 1.53
C PHE A 242 19.00 -0.99 2.30
N PHE A 243 20.24 -1.36 2.00
CA PHE A 243 20.89 -2.48 2.69
C PHE A 243 21.12 -2.21 4.18
N SER A 244 21.39 -0.95 4.56
CA SER A 244 21.51 -0.58 5.96
C SER A 244 20.18 -0.71 6.71
N GLY A 245 19.06 -0.37 6.06
CA GLY A 245 17.71 -0.60 6.61
C GLY A 245 17.41 -2.09 6.81
N LEU A 246 17.76 -2.92 5.83
CA LEU A 246 17.59 -4.37 5.91
C LEU A 246 18.42 -5.00 7.04
N THR A 247 19.68 -4.59 7.15
CA THR A 247 20.58 -5.05 8.23
C THR A 247 20.04 -4.64 9.60
N PHE A 248 19.54 -3.42 9.73
CA PHE A 248 18.91 -2.95 10.96
C PHE A 248 17.69 -3.81 11.35
N ILE A 249 16.81 -4.10 10.40
CA ILE A 249 15.63 -4.97 10.61
C ILE A 249 16.07 -6.37 11.07
N ALA A 250 17.07 -6.96 10.41
CA ALA A 250 17.55 -8.30 10.73
C ALA A 250 18.10 -8.44 12.16
N HIS A 251 18.65 -7.37 12.72
CA HIS A 251 19.18 -7.35 14.10
C HIS A 251 18.11 -7.02 15.17
N HIS A 252 16.92 -6.55 14.76
CA HIS A 252 15.84 -6.20 15.69
C HIS A 252 14.72 -7.24 15.66
N ARG A 253 14.66 -8.12 16.68
CA ARG A 253 13.71 -9.24 16.74
C ARG A 253 12.25 -8.84 16.54
N VAL A 254 11.82 -7.71 17.09
CA VAL A 254 10.43 -7.20 16.92
C VAL A 254 10.17 -6.81 15.49
N LEU A 255 11.08 -6.05 14.85
CA LEU A 255 10.92 -5.63 13.45
C LEU A 255 10.97 -6.82 12.49
N LEU A 256 11.92 -7.74 12.71
CA LEU A 256 12.03 -8.98 11.94
C LEU A 256 10.76 -9.82 12.08
N GLY A 257 10.24 -9.96 13.30
CA GLY A 257 9.01 -10.70 13.57
C GLY A 257 7.79 -10.08 12.88
N VAL A 258 7.64 -8.75 12.96
CA VAL A 258 6.52 -8.02 12.33
C VAL A 258 6.57 -8.15 10.81
N LEU A 259 7.75 -7.94 10.20
CA LEU A 259 7.93 -7.98 8.75
C LEU A 259 7.79 -9.38 8.17
N SER A 260 8.41 -10.38 8.83
CA SER A 260 8.31 -11.76 8.39
C SER A 260 6.89 -12.32 8.58
N LEU A 261 6.17 -11.92 9.65
CA LEU A 261 4.77 -12.29 9.84
C LEU A 261 3.91 -11.79 8.67
N ASP A 262 4.08 -10.53 8.26
CA ASP A 262 3.39 -9.97 7.10
C ASP A 262 3.76 -10.69 5.81
N LEU A 263 5.05 -10.83 5.55
CA LEU A 263 5.57 -11.51 4.36
C LEU A 263 4.90 -12.87 4.16
N PHE A 264 4.93 -13.72 5.17
CA PHE A 264 4.39 -15.08 5.06
C PHE A 264 2.87 -15.12 5.10
N ALA A 265 2.21 -14.27 5.91
CA ALA A 265 0.75 -14.22 5.97
C ALA A 265 0.14 -13.78 4.62
N VAL A 266 0.71 -12.75 3.99
CA VAL A 266 0.25 -12.24 2.69
C VAL A 266 0.67 -13.15 1.55
N LEU A 267 1.90 -13.69 1.58
CA LEU A 267 2.38 -14.66 0.60
C LEU A 267 1.45 -15.89 0.52
N LEU A 268 0.98 -16.40 1.67
CA LEU A 268 0.07 -17.52 1.71
C LEU A 268 -1.39 -17.09 1.49
N GLY A 269 -1.77 -15.91 1.96
CA GLY A 269 -3.14 -15.41 1.91
C GLY A 269 -3.60 -14.81 0.59
N GLY A 270 -2.74 -14.71 -0.44
CA GLY A 270 -3.06 -14.07 -1.71
C GLY A 270 -4.22 -14.76 -2.44
N VAL A 271 -5.39 -14.11 -2.49
CA VAL A 271 -6.58 -14.64 -3.20
C VAL A 271 -6.96 -13.81 -4.42
N THR A 272 -6.39 -12.60 -4.55
CA THR A 272 -6.76 -11.59 -5.55
C THR A 272 -6.62 -12.09 -6.98
N ALA A 273 -5.57 -12.86 -7.28
CA ALA A 273 -5.34 -13.45 -8.59
C ALA A 273 -6.44 -14.44 -9.00
N LEU A 274 -7.11 -15.10 -8.06
CA LEU A 274 -8.13 -16.11 -8.32
C LEU A 274 -9.55 -15.53 -8.40
N LEU A 275 -9.76 -14.26 -8.09
CA LEU A 275 -11.07 -13.62 -8.13
C LEU A 275 -11.78 -13.72 -9.50
N PRO A 276 -11.09 -13.63 -10.67
CA PRO A 276 -11.74 -13.84 -11.97
C PRO A 276 -12.40 -15.22 -12.09
N ILE A 277 -11.75 -16.26 -11.57
CA ILE A 277 -12.27 -17.65 -11.57
C ILE A 277 -13.51 -17.74 -10.68
N PHE A 278 -13.44 -17.21 -9.44
CA PHE A 278 -14.60 -17.17 -8.57
C PHE A 278 -15.78 -16.44 -9.18
N ALA A 279 -15.54 -15.25 -9.77
CA ALA A 279 -16.60 -14.46 -10.39
C ALA A 279 -17.26 -15.18 -11.57
N ARG A 280 -16.47 -15.89 -12.40
CA ARG A 280 -16.96 -16.55 -13.61
C ARG A 280 -17.57 -17.92 -13.33
N ASP A 281 -16.82 -18.81 -12.66
CA ASP A 281 -17.12 -20.25 -12.63
C ASP A 281 -17.85 -20.68 -11.36
N ILE A 282 -17.64 -19.97 -10.22
CA ILE A 282 -18.24 -20.34 -8.92
C ILE A 282 -19.49 -19.50 -8.63
N LEU A 283 -19.38 -18.18 -8.82
CA LEU A 283 -20.47 -17.25 -8.50
C LEU A 283 -21.34 -16.91 -9.71
N GLY A 284 -20.89 -17.18 -10.95
CA GLY A 284 -21.64 -16.94 -12.16
C GLY A 284 -22.02 -15.47 -12.42
N THR A 285 -21.25 -14.52 -11.86
CA THR A 285 -21.63 -13.09 -11.86
C THR A 285 -21.06 -12.29 -13.03
N GLY A 286 -20.08 -12.82 -13.75
CA GLY A 286 -19.44 -12.11 -14.86
C GLY A 286 -18.47 -10.99 -14.40
N PRO A 287 -18.05 -10.10 -15.33
CA PRO A 287 -17.03 -9.07 -15.07
C PRO A 287 -17.42 -8.06 -13.98
N TRP A 288 -18.70 -7.68 -13.90
CA TRP A 288 -19.17 -6.75 -12.89
C TRP A 288 -19.01 -7.31 -11.46
N GLY A 289 -19.25 -8.62 -11.30
CA GLY A 289 -19.03 -9.31 -10.02
C GLY A 289 -17.56 -9.33 -9.62
N LEU A 290 -16.65 -9.52 -10.58
CA LEU A 290 -15.21 -9.38 -10.34
C LEU A 290 -14.85 -7.98 -9.84
N GLY A 291 -15.43 -6.95 -10.45
CA GLY A 291 -15.26 -5.56 -10.00
C GLY A 291 -15.67 -5.38 -8.53
N LEU A 292 -16.83 -5.89 -8.14
CA LEU A 292 -17.32 -5.85 -6.75
C LEU A 292 -16.43 -6.64 -5.80
N LEU A 293 -16.03 -7.87 -6.17
CA LEU A 293 -15.15 -8.71 -5.35
C LEU A 293 -13.79 -8.01 -5.11
N ARG A 294 -13.24 -7.34 -6.10
CA ARG A 294 -11.99 -6.57 -5.95
C ARG A 294 -12.15 -5.29 -5.13
N SER A 295 -13.34 -4.66 -5.13
CA SER A 295 -13.63 -3.47 -4.32
C SER A 295 -13.91 -3.81 -2.85
N ALA A 296 -14.41 -5.00 -2.56
CA ALA A 296 -14.87 -5.38 -1.23
C ALA A 296 -13.80 -5.25 -0.13
N PRO A 297 -12.53 -5.68 -0.30
CA PRO A 297 -11.50 -5.48 0.72
C PRO A 297 -11.25 -4.00 1.01
N ALA A 298 -11.25 -3.14 -0.02
CA ALA A 298 -11.02 -1.71 0.14
C ALA A 298 -12.18 -1.03 0.89
N ILE A 299 -13.42 -1.47 0.69
CA ILE A 299 -14.59 -1.04 1.47
C ILE A 299 -14.42 -1.43 2.93
N GLY A 300 -14.05 -2.68 3.19
CA GLY A 300 -13.78 -3.16 4.56
C GLY A 300 -12.67 -2.37 5.24
N ALA A 301 -11.58 -2.13 4.53
CA ALA A 301 -10.46 -1.31 5.01
C ALA A 301 -10.88 0.12 5.34
N LEU A 302 -11.73 0.74 4.52
CA LEU A 302 -12.26 2.10 4.78
C LEU A 302 -13.11 2.13 6.05
N VAL A 303 -14.07 1.20 6.19
CA VAL A 303 -14.93 1.11 7.38
C VAL A 303 -14.10 0.96 8.65
N MET A 304 -13.11 0.06 8.63
CA MET A 304 -12.25 -0.17 9.78
C MET A 304 -11.31 1.01 10.05
N SER A 305 -10.80 1.69 9.03
CA SER A 305 -9.98 2.91 9.19
C SER A 305 -10.76 4.03 9.91
N VAL A 306 -12.03 4.21 9.57
CA VAL A 306 -12.91 5.18 10.25
C VAL A 306 -13.15 4.75 11.70
N ALA A 307 -13.39 3.46 11.95
CA ALA A 307 -13.55 2.93 13.30
C ALA A 307 -12.30 3.12 14.17
N LEU A 308 -11.11 2.86 13.60
CA LEU A 308 -9.81 3.06 14.29
C LEU A 308 -9.51 4.54 14.55
N ALA A 309 -9.97 5.45 13.69
CA ALA A 309 -9.81 6.88 13.92
C ALA A 309 -10.67 7.37 15.11
N GLN A 310 -11.83 6.74 15.33
CA GLN A 310 -12.72 7.03 16.48
C GLN A 310 -12.30 6.28 17.75
N HIS A 311 -11.77 5.07 17.61
CA HIS A 311 -11.38 4.17 18.70
C HIS A 311 -9.95 3.67 18.48
N PRO A 312 -8.93 4.47 18.86
CA PRO A 312 -7.53 4.09 18.68
C PRO A 312 -7.17 2.81 19.45
N LEU A 313 -6.28 2.02 18.86
CA LEU A 313 -5.76 0.81 19.50
C LEU A 313 -4.67 1.20 20.51
N GLU A 314 -5.00 1.20 21.80
CA GLU A 314 -4.07 1.59 22.87
C GLU A 314 -3.54 0.39 23.67
N ARG A 315 -4.25 -0.74 23.66
CA ARG A 315 -3.98 -1.87 24.57
C ARG A 315 -3.94 -3.21 23.84
N ARG A 316 -3.11 -4.12 24.36
CA ARG A 316 -2.99 -5.53 23.91
C ARG A 316 -2.60 -5.65 22.42
N ILE A 317 -1.76 -4.74 21.94
CA ILE A 317 -1.39 -4.59 20.52
C ILE A 317 -0.91 -5.90 19.90
N GLY A 318 0.00 -6.63 20.57
CA GLY A 318 0.51 -7.89 20.07
C GLY A 318 -0.57 -8.96 19.93
N ARG A 319 -1.49 -9.08 20.91
CA ARG A 319 -2.60 -10.04 20.82
C ARG A 319 -3.57 -9.67 19.70
N THR A 320 -3.88 -8.39 19.56
CA THR A 320 -4.73 -7.86 18.48
C THR A 320 -4.13 -8.18 17.12
N LEU A 321 -2.82 -7.98 16.92
CA LEU A 321 -2.12 -8.31 15.67
C LEU A 321 -2.34 -9.79 15.28
N PHE A 322 -2.11 -10.73 16.17
CA PHE A 322 -2.30 -12.14 15.88
C PHE A 322 -3.78 -12.50 15.66
N THR A 323 -4.69 -11.90 16.44
CA THR A 323 -6.13 -12.12 16.28
C THR A 323 -6.62 -11.68 14.91
N VAL A 324 -6.21 -10.51 14.43
CA VAL A 324 -6.64 -10.04 13.12
C VAL A 324 -6.04 -10.85 11.97
N ILE A 325 -4.83 -11.41 12.11
CA ILE A 325 -4.27 -12.33 11.11
C ILE A 325 -5.04 -13.66 11.08
N VAL A 326 -5.49 -14.15 12.22
CA VAL A 326 -6.39 -15.35 12.26
C VAL A 326 -7.74 -15.01 11.60
N ILE A 327 -8.33 -13.84 11.88
CA ILE A 327 -9.57 -13.38 11.23
C ILE A 327 -9.36 -13.25 9.72
N PHE A 328 -8.23 -12.72 9.28
CA PHE A 328 -7.85 -12.62 7.86
C PHE A 328 -7.84 -14.01 7.21
N GLY A 329 -7.18 -15.01 7.84
CA GLY A 329 -7.16 -16.38 7.34
C GLY A 329 -8.54 -17.05 7.33
N LEU A 330 -9.37 -16.82 8.37
CA LEU A 330 -10.76 -17.32 8.41
C LEU A 330 -11.63 -16.67 7.32
N ALA A 331 -11.46 -15.39 7.05
CA ALA A 331 -12.14 -14.69 5.98
C ALA A 331 -11.78 -15.29 4.60
N ILE A 332 -10.51 -15.63 4.37
CA ILE A 332 -10.06 -16.34 3.17
C ILE A 332 -10.76 -17.70 3.05
N ILE A 333 -10.78 -18.49 4.12
CA ILE A 333 -11.44 -19.81 4.12
C ILE A 333 -12.93 -19.65 3.83
N THR A 334 -13.61 -18.69 4.49
CA THR A 334 -15.03 -18.41 4.26
C THR A 334 -15.29 -18.02 2.81
N PHE A 335 -14.45 -17.16 2.24
CA PHE A 335 -14.52 -16.81 0.81
C PHE A 335 -14.33 -18.05 -0.08
N GLY A 336 -13.33 -18.89 0.23
CA GLY A 336 -13.01 -20.08 -0.58
C GLY A 336 -14.12 -21.12 -0.67
N VAL A 337 -14.94 -21.27 0.37
CA VAL A 337 -16.08 -22.19 0.39
C VAL A 337 -17.40 -21.53 -0.02
N SER A 338 -17.41 -20.22 -0.22
CA SER A 338 -18.63 -19.47 -0.53
C SER A 338 -19.06 -19.68 -1.98
N THR A 339 -20.34 -20.00 -2.17
CA THR A 339 -21.02 -20.05 -3.48
C THR A 339 -22.03 -18.91 -3.66
N HIS A 340 -22.13 -17.99 -2.70
CA HIS A 340 -23.05 -16.87 -2.72
C HIS A 340 -22.31 -15.53 -2.76
N LEU A 341 -22.64 -14.65 -3.71
CA LEU A 341 -21.98 -13.37 -3.87
C LEU A 341 -21.98 -12.53 -2.59
N ALA A 342 -23.11 -12.46 -1.88
CA ALA A 342 -23.22 -11.66 -0.65
C ALA A 342 -22.25 -12.15 0.45
N LEU A 343 -22.12 -13.48 0.63
CA LEU A 343 -21.20 -14.06 1.60
C LEU A 343 -19.74 -13.82 1.18
N SER A 344 -19.44 -13.97 -0.12
CA SER A 344 -18.12 -13.69 -0.68
C SER A 344 -17.70 -12.25 -0.47
N LEU A 345 -18.61 -11.29 -0.72
CA LEU A 345 -18.37 -9.86 -0.49
C LEU A 345 -18.16 -9.57 1.00
N ALA A 346 -19.00 -10.13 1.88
CA ALA A 346 -18.86 -9.97 3.33
C ALA A 346 -17.53 -10.54 3.85
N ALA A 347 -17.11 -11.71 3.36
CA ALA A 347 -15.84 -12.34 3.72
C ALA A 347 -14.65 -11.47 3.25
N LEU A 348 -14.69 -10.95 2.02
CA LEU A 348 -13.65 -10.07 1.50
C LEU A 348 -13.63 -8.69 2.20
N CYS A 349 -14.78 -8.15 2.61
CA CYS A 349 -14.83 -6.96 3.47
C CYS A 349 -14.18 -7.24 4.83
N ALA A 350 -14.50 -8.37 5.46
CA ALA A 350 -13.90 -8.77 6.74
C ALA A 350 -12.37 -8.97 6.61
N LEU A 351 -11.92 -9.51 5.47
CA LEU A 351 -10.50 -9.60 5.12
C LEU A 351 -9.84 -8.22 5.09
N GLY A 352 -10.44 -7.26 4.38
CA GLY A 352 -9.92 -5.90 4.32
C GLY A 352 -9.94 -5.16 5.67
N MET A 353 -10.98 -5.40 6.50
CA MET A 353 -11.01 -4.90 7.89
C MET A 353 -9.84 -5.43 8.72
N ALA A 354 -9.57 -6.74 8.65
CA ALA A 354 -8.49 -7.37 9.39
C ALA A 354 -7.11 -6.89 8.89
N ASP A 355 -6.95 -6.75 7.58
CA ASP A 355 -5.71 -6.30 6.96
C ASP A 355 -5.34 -4.88 7.41
N VAL A 356 -6.26 -3.93 7.36
CA VAL A 356 -5.96 -2.54 7.76
C VAL A 356 -5.58 -2.42 9.24
N VAL A 357 -6.20 -3.21 10.13
CA VAL A 357 -5.78 -3.25 11.55
C VAL A 357 -4.35 -3.75 11.67
N SER A 358 -4.02 -4.83 10.95
CA SER A 358 -2.67 -5.39 10.90
C SER A 358 -1.66 -4.37 10.36
N VAL A 359 -1.99 -3.69 9.25
CA VAL A 359 -1.15 -2.64 8.64
C VAL A 359 -0.88 -1.51 9.61
N VAL A 360 -1.91 -0.98 10.31
CA VAL A 360 -1.77 0.11 11.28
C VAL A 360 -0.83 -0.30 12.42
N ILE A 361 -1.03 -1.49 13.00
CA ILE A 361 -0.18 -1.98 14.09
C ILE A 361 1.27 -2.14 13.62
N ARG A 362 1.49 -2.77 12.48
CA ARG A 362 2.83 -3.02 11.92
C ARG A 362 3.55 -1.70 11.62
N TYR A 363 2.85 -0.78 10.96
CA TYR A 363 3.43 0.52 10.62
C TYR A 363 3.80 1.32 11.86
N SER A 364 2.93 1.32 12.88
CA SER A 364 3.21 1.98 14.17
C SER A 364 4.42 1.36 14.88
N LEU A 365 4.50 0.02 14.95
CA LEU A 365 5.64 -0.66 15.58
C LEU A 365 6.94 -0.36 14.83
N VAL A 366 6.93 -0.36 13.50
CA VAL A 366 8.10 -0.01 12.68
C VAL A 366 8.54 1.43 12.96
N GLN A 367 7.61 2.38 12.99
CA GLN A 367 7.92 3.79 13.22
C GLN A 367 8.47 4.06 14.62
N LEU A 368 7.90 3.42 15.64
CA LEU A 368 8.30 3.62 17.04
C LEU A 368 9.59 2.87 17.41
N SER A 369 9.84 1.70 16.81
CA SER A 369 11.04 0.90 17.06
C SER A 369 12.25 1.34 16.23
N THR A 370 12.11 2.36 15.36
CA THR A 370 13.18 2.78 14.45
C THR A 370 13.66 4.18 14.81
N PRO A 371 14.99 4.39 15.06
CA PRO A 371 15.58 5.71 15.24
C PRO A 371 15.33 6.64 14.06
N ASP A 372 15.26 7.95 14.31
CA ASP A 372 14.88 8.96 13.31
C ASP A 372 15.78 8.95 12.07
N ASP A 373 17.09 8.72 12.26
CA ASP A 373 18.10 8.63 11.18
C ASP A 373 17.94 7.39 10.28
N MET A 374 17.31 6.30 10.80
CA MET A 374 17.08 5.05 10.09
C MET A 374 15.66 4.92 9.54
N ARG A 375 14.70 5.76 9.99
CA ARG A 375 13.26 5.63 9.72
C ARG A 375 12.93 5.56 8.22
N GLY A 376 13.56 6.40 7.40
CA GLY A 376 13.36 6.38 5.95
C GLY A 376 13.84 5.09 5.29
N ARG A 377 15.00 4.57 5.74
CA ARG A 377 15.63 3.35 5.21
C ARG A 377 14.81 2.09 5.54
N VAL A 378 14.35 2.00 6.79
CA VAL A 378 13.50 0.91 7.26
C VAL A 378 12.13 0.94 6.58
N SER A 379 11.53 2.12 6.40
CA SER A 379 10.25 2.27 5.69
C SER A 379 10.35 1.87 4.21
N ALA A 380 11.47 2.17 3.55
CA ALA A 380 11.70 1.75 2.16
C ALA A 380 11.82 0.21 2.05
N ALA A 381 12.57 -0.42 2.95
CA ALA A 381 12.66 -1.87 3.03
C ALA A 381 11.27 -2.50 3.30
N PHE A 382 10.51 -1.97 4.27
CA PHE A 382 9.16 -2.42 4.59
C PHE A 382 8.23 -2.39 3.36
N SER A 383 8.21 -1.27 2.63
CA SER A 383 7.36 -1.12 1.43
C SER A 383 7.71 -2.11 0.33
N LEU A 384 9.02 -2.41 0.14
CA LEU A 384 9.46 -3.40 -0.84
C LEU A 384 9.03 -4.82 -0.42
N PHE A 385 9.19 -5.17 0.85
CA PHE A 385 8.75 -6.49 1.36
C PHE A 385 7.25 -6.69 1.17
N THR A 386 6.42 -5.70 1.55
CA THR A 386 4.97 -5.77 1.40
C THR A 386 4.57 -5.88 -0.07
N GLY A 387 5.18 -5.09 -0.96
CA GLY A 387 4.93 -5.19 -2.41
C GLY A 387 5.31 -6.55 -2.98
N THR A 388 6.48 -7.07 -2.59
CA THR A 388 6.97 -8.40 -3.00
C THR A 388 6.04 -9.50 -2.52
N SER A 389 5.59 -9.46 -1.26
CA SER A 389 4.68 -10.47 -0.69
C SER A 389 3.36 -10.56 -1.46
N ASN A 390 2.78 -9.43 -1.82
CA ASN A 390 1.53 -9.39 -2.58
C ASN A 390 1.68 -10.07 -3.94
N GLN A 391 2.69 -9.69 -4.72
CA GLN A 391 2.88 -10.20 -6.08
C GLN A 391 3.29 -11.67 -6.11
N LEU A 392 4.21 -12.09 -5.23
CA LEU A 392 4.57 -13.49 -5.09
C LEU A 392 3.40 -14.33 -4.55
N GLY A 393 2.56 -13.76 -3.68
CA GLY A 393 1.33 -14.39 -3.20
C GLY A 393 0.34 -14.65 -4.31
N GLU A 394 0.16 -13.70 -5.23
CA GLU A 394 -0.68 -13.87 -6.43
C GLU A 394 -0.15 -14.99 -7.34
N PHE A 395 1.16 -14.99 -7.61
CA PHE A 395 1.80 -16.05 -8.40
C PHE A 395 1.66 -17.42 -7.73
N ARG A 396 2.00 -17.54 -6.43
CA ARG A 396 1.81 -18.78 -5.67
C ARG A 396 0.36 -19.27 -5.72
N ALA A 397 -0.63 -18.37 -5.57
CA ALA A 397 -2.04 -18.73 -5.63
C ALA A 397 -2.41 -19.32 -7.00
N GLY A 398 -1.93 -18.74 -8.10
CA GLY A 398 -2.11 -19.26 -9.45
C GLY A 398 -1.51 -20.65 -9.64
N VAL A 399 -0.26 -20.85 -9.21
CA VAL A 399 0.44 -22.16 -9.27
C VAL A 399 -0.31 -23.21 -8.42
N THR A 400 -0.67 -22.85 -7.17
CA THR A 400 -1.38 -23.78 -6.28
C THR A 400 -2.76 -24.15 -6.85
N ALA A 401 -3.47 -23.20 -7.47
CA ALA A 401 -4.75 -23.44 -8.09
C ALA A 401 -4.64 -24.31 -9.34
N ALA A 402 -3.57 -24.16 -10.13
CA ALA A 402 -3.30 -25.02 -11.27
C ALA A 402 -3.03 -26.49 -10.87
N LEU A 403 -2.39 -26.72 -9.72
CA LEU A 403 -2.02 -28.05 -9.24
C LEU A 403 -3.14 -28.76 -8.48
N PHE A 404 -3.86 -28.03 -7.62
CA PHE A 404 -4.81 -28.63 -6.67
C PHE A 404 -6.27 -28.19 -6.91
N GLY A 405 -6.49 -27.26 -7.83
CA GLY A 405 -7.79 -26.63 -8.05
C GLY A 405 -7.96 -25.34 -7.25
N VAL A 406 -8.93 -24.51 -7.65
CA VAL A 406 -9.08 -23.14 -7.16
C VAL A 406 -9.51 -23.09 -5.70
N VAL A 407 -10.55 -23.86 -5.30
CA VAL A 407 -11.03 -23.87 -3.92
C VAL A 407 -9.97 -24.42 -2.96
N PRO A 408 -9.34 -25.59 -3.23
CA PRO A 408 -8.21 -26.04 -2.39
C PRO A 408 -7.07 -25.04 -2.27
N ALA A 409 -6.72 -24.31 -3.34
CA ALA A 409 -5.67 -23.30 -3.30
C ALA A 409 -5.99 -22.16 -2.32
N VAL A 410 -7.24 -21.70 -2.31
CA VAL A 410 -7.70 -20.66 -1.37
C VAL A 410 -7.72 -21.20 0.06
N LEU A 411 -8.19 -22.44 0.28
CA LEU A 411 -8.18 -23.08 1.62
C LEU A 411 -6.75 -23.26 2.14
N ILE A 412 -5.84 -23.76 1.32
CA ILE A 412 -4.40 -23.88 1.67
C ILE A 412 -3.85 -22.50 2.06
N GLY A 413 -4.23 -21.46 1.32
CA GLY A 413 -3.83 -20.08 1.63
C GLY A 413 -4.33 -19.59 2.98
N GLY A 414 -5.62 -19.75 3.27
CA GLY A 414 -6.23 -19.34 4.53
C GLY A 414 -5.72 -20.14 5.73
N ILE A 415 -5.62 -21.47 5.61
CA ILE A 415 -5.06 -22.36 6.65
C ILE A 415 -3.58 -22.02 6.88
N GLY A 416 -2.82 -21.81 5.80
CA GLY A 416 -1.42 -21.41 5.88
C GLY A 416 -1.21 -20.08 6.60
N THR A 417 -2.06 -19.08 6.34
CA THR A 417 -2.03 -17.78 7.05
C THR A 417 -2.28 -17.96 8.56
N ILE A 418 -3.26 -18.81 8.95
CA ILE A 418 -3.53 -19.12 10.36
C ILE A 418 -2.35 -19.87 10.98
N ALA A 419 -1.78 -20.84 10.26
CA ALA A 419 -0.60 -21.57 10.71
C ALA A 419 0.60 -20.65 10.95
N VAL A 420 0.85 -19.69 10.05
CA VAL A 420 1.86 -18.64 10.23
C VAL A 420 1.60 -17.86 11.53
N ALA A 421 0.38 -17.39 11.77
CA ALA A 421 0.06 -16.68 13.02
C ALA A 421 0.38 -17.53 14.27
N ILE A 422 0.03 -18.81 14.29
CA ILE A 422 0.29 -19.72 15.40
C ILE A 422 1.80 -19.96 15.59
N VAL A 423 2.53 -20.21 14.51
CA VAL A 423 3.98 -20.43 14.54
C VAL A 423 4.70 -19.19 15.04
N TRP A 424 4.34 -18.00 14.52
CA TRP A 424 4.97 -16.73 14.94
C TRP A 424 4.67 -16.37 16.39
N MET A 425 3.52 -16.76 16.94
CA MET A 425 3.25 -16.61 18.39
C MET A 425 4.26 -17.36 19.25
N THR A 426 4.85 -18.44 18.74
CA THR A 426 5.85 -19.25 19.46
C THR A 426 7.27 -18.82 19.17
N VAL A 427 7.58 -18.45 17.92
CA VAL A 427 8.92 -18.02 17.47
C VAL A 427 9.27 -16.61 17.93
N PHE A 428 8.27 -15.73 17.98
CA PHE A 428 8.42 -14.32 18.41
C PHE A 428 7.49 -14.00 19.59
N PRO A 429 7.76 -14.55 20.79
CA PRO A 429 6.91 -14.33 21.98
C PRO A 429 6.93 -12.85 22.41
N GLU A 430 7.97 -12.10 22.04
CA GLU A 430 8.08 -10.65 22.28
C GLU A 430 6.92 -9.90 21.62
N LEU A 431 6.55 -10.24 20.39
CA LEU A 431 5.43 -9.60 19.69
C LEU A 431 4.10 -9.80 20.43
N ARG A 432 3.86 -11.00 20.96
CA ARG A 432 2.63 -11.29 21.70
C ARG A 432 2.54 -10.52 23.01
N ARG A 433 3.71 -10.18 23.61
CA ARG A 433 3.80 -9.51 24.92
C ARG A 433 3.64 -8.00 24.84
N ILE A 434 3.70 -7.39 23.65
CA ILE A 434 3.49 -5.95 23.47
C ILE A 434 2.09 -5.58 23.96
N ARG A 435 2.04 -4.76 25.03
CA ARG A 435 0.79 -4.33 25.65
C ARG A 435 0.31 -2.97 25.13
N ALA A 436 1.24 -2.05 24.91
CA ALA A 436 1.01 -0.70 24.42
C ALA A 436 2.18 -0.29 23.51
N TYR A 437 2.02 0.81 22.77
CA TYR A 437 3.08 1.32 21.89
C TYR A 437 4.29 1.89 22.66
N ASP A 438 4.12 2.24 23.93
CA ASP A 438 5.16 2.83 24.78
C ASP A 438 5.82 1.82 25.75
N SER A 439 5.62 0.52 25.54
CA SER A 439 6.11 -0.54 26.45
C SER A 439 7.28 -1.33 25.88
#